data_bdf3ecd5d414f312bf15b2f322b80c26
#
_entry.id   bdf3ecd5d414f312bf15b2f322b80c26
#
_cell.length_a   1.000
_cell.length_b   1.000
_cell.length_c   1.000
_cell.angle_alpha   90.00
_cell.angle_beta   90.00
_cell.angle_gamma   90.00
#
_symmetry.space_group_name_H-M   'P 1'
#
loop_
_entity.id
_entity.type
_entity.pdbx_description
1 polymer ?
#
loop_
_entity_poly.entity_id
_entity_poly.type
_entity_poly.pdbx_seq_one_letter_code
_entity_poly.pdbx_strand_id
1 'polypeptide(L)'
;MKAGALEIRVRRMNVSDIDRVFMIAWSRTQAPKWTKAAYLSALKKDAMPRRIALVVEDSGEGHAPLVVDWKAPDFVETERSTTAEGEAKSGLVVGFAIASLVPPQAELETIVIAAAEQRHGIGRQLMTAMAEELSAAAVSEALLEVRASNERALGCYRSMGWHEAGMRPRYYAEPEEDAVLMSLALG
;
A
#
# COMPACT_ATOMS: atom_id res chain seq x y z
N MET A 1 -26.36 11.39 -11.94
CA MET A 1 -25.48 10.27 -12.32
C MET A 1 -25.23 9.46 -11.03
N LYS A 2 -25.64 8.20 -10.98
CA LYS A 2 -25.35 7.32 -9.83
C LYS A 2 -23.85 6.98 -9.90
N ALA A 3 -23.09 7.32 -8.86
CA ALA A 3 -21.76 6.78 -8.68
C ALA A 3 -21.87 5.25 -8.68
N GLY A 4 -21.20 4.57 -9.59
CA GLY A 4 -21.14 3.12 -9.61
C GLY A 4 -20.60 2.63 -8.28
N ALA A 5 -21.15 1.55 -7.73
CA ALA A 5 -20.61 0.94 -6.55
C ALA A 5 -19.16 0.47 -6.85
N LEU A 6 -18.22 0.84 -5.97
CA LEU A 6 -16.85 0.34 -6.04
C LEU A 6 -16.89 -1.19 -5.84
N GLU A 7 -16.39 -1.94 -6.81
CA GLU A 7 -16.23 -3.39 -6.71
C GLU A 7 -14.76 -3.72 -6.41
N ILE A 8 -14.44 -3.76 -5.11
CA ILE A 8 -13.08 -3.81 -4.61
C ILE A 8 -12.66 -5.24 -4.29
N ARG A 9 -11.47 -5.61 -4.78
CA ARG A 9 -10.81 -6.88 -4.49
C ARG A 9 -9.40 -6.64 -3.97
N VAL A 10 -9.03 -7.28 -2.86
CA VAL A 10 -7.65 -7.34 -2.39
C VAL A 10 -7.00 -8.63 -2.88
N ARG A 11 -5.77 -8.53 -3.38
CA ARG A 11 -4.96 -9.69 -3.81
C ARG A 11 -3.47 -9.45 -3.60
N ARG A 12 -2.69 -10.50 -3.73
CA ARG A 12 -1.22 -10.38 -3.77
C ARG A 12 -0.79 -9.53 -4.96
N MET A 13 0.20 -8.67 -4.69
CA MET A 13 0.86 -7.86 -5.71
C MET A 13 1.72 -8.75 -6.62
N ASN A 14 1.74 -8.46 -7.89
CA ASN A 14 2.60 -9.12 -8.88
C ASN A 14 3.43 -8.09 -9.67
N VAL A 15 4.30 -8.57 -10.55
CA VAL A 15 5.23 -7.70 -11.30
C VAL A 15 4.50 -6.71 -12.21
N SER A 16 3.35 -7.09 -12.79
CA SER A 16 2.59 -6.19 -13.67
C SER A 16 1.94 -5.00 -12.94
N ASP A 17 1.85 -5.05 -11.61
CA ASP A 17 1.29 -3.96 -10.80
C ASP A 17 2.32 -2.85 -10.52
N ILE A 18 3.60 -3.11 -10.70
CA ILE A 18 4.69 -2.24 -10.21
C ILE A 18 4.61 -0.82 -10.77
N ASP A 19 4.31 -0.67 -12.05
CA ASP A 19 4.21 0.66 -12.66
C ASP A 19 3.08 1.46 -12.02
N ARG A 20 1.94 0.84 -11.81
CA ARG A 20 0.80 1.48 -11.19
C ARG A 20 1.03 1.79 -9.71
N VAL A 21 1.61 0.86 -8.96
CA VAL A 21 2.01 1.02 -7.56
C VAL A 21 3.00 2.18 -7.42
N PHE A 22 4.02 2.24 -8.27
CA PHE A 22 4.99 3.32 -8.31
C PHE A 22 4.32 4.68 -8.54
N MET A 23 3.41 4.78 -9.51
CA MET A 23 2.66 6.02 -9.79
C MET A 23 1.82 6.46 -8.59
N ILE A 24 1.10 5.53 -7.95
CA ILE A 24 0.29 5.82 -6.76
C ILE A 24 1.18 6.34 -5.63
N ALA A 25 2.28 5.66 -5.31
CA ALA A 25 3.22 6.08 -4.26
C ALA A 25 3.84 7.44 -4.55
N TRP A 26 4.26 7.65 -5.79
CA TRP A 26 4.90 8.90 -6.18
C TRP A 26 3.98 10.11 -6.11
N SER A 27 2.70 9.93 -6.43
CA SER A 27 1.68 10.99 -6.34
C SER A 27 1.39 11.46 -4.91
N ARG A 28 1.92 10.75 -3.88
CA ARG A 28 1.68 11.03 -2.47
C ARG A 28 2.94 11.54 -1.78
N THR A 29 2.88 12.75 -1.22
CA THR A 29 4.02 13.37 -0.54
C THR A 29 4.49 12.62 0.70
N GLN A 30 3.56 11.96 1.40
CA GLN A 30 3.83 11.21 2.64
C GLN A 30 4.20 9.74 2.40
N ALA A 31 4.10 9.24 1.16
CA ALA A 31 4.51 7.88 0.85
C ALA A 31 6.04 7.77 0.75
N PRO A 32 6.64 6.66 1.20
CA PRO A 32 8.06 6.40 0.99
C PRO A 32 8.39 6.43 -0.51
N LYS A 33 9.48 7.08 -0.87
CA LYS A 33 9.92 7.22 -2.27
C LYS A 33 10.82 6.04 -2.68
N TRP A 34 10.25 4.86 -2.72
CA TRP A 34 10.94 3.67 -3.19
C TRP A 34 11.17 3.72 -4.70
N THR A 35 12.30 3.17 -5.15
CA THR A 35 12.55 2.94 -6.58
C THR A 35 11.72 1.76 -7.09
N LYS A 36 11.51 1.68 -8.41
CA LYS A 36 10.89 0.48 -9.02
C LYS A 36 11.63 -0.80 -8.66
N ALA A 37 12.98 -0.74 -8.62
CA ALA A 37 13.81 -1.87 -8.22
C ALA A 37 13.54 -2.33 -6.78
N ALA A 38 13.27 -1.40 -5.85
CA ALA A 38 12.89 -1.74 -4.47
C ALA A 38 11.54 -2.46 -4.42
N TYR A 39 10.54 -1.98 -5.17
CA TYR A 39 9.24 -2.67 -5.29
C TYR A 39 9.39 -4.07 -5.88
N LEU A 40 10.16 -4.23 -6.96
CA LEU A 40 10.44 -5.55 -7.55
C LEU A 40 11.17 -6.47 -6.57
N SER A 41 12.09 -5.93 -5.78
CA SER A 41 12.78 -6.69 -4.73
C SER A 41 11.84 -7.17 -3.64
N ALA A 42 10.81 -6.37 -3.30
CA ALA A 42 9.80 -6.74 -2.30
C ALA A 42 8.95 -7.95 -2.73
N LEU A 43 8.88 -8.27 -4.02
CA LEU A 43 8.14 -9.41 -4.57
C LEU A 43 8.96 -10.71 -4.64
N LYS A 44 10.28 -10.66 -4.40
CA LYS A 44 11.14 -11.85 -4.46
C LYS A 44 10.87 -12.76 -3.27
N LYS A 45 10.70 -14.05 -3.55
CA LYS A 45 10.43 -15.08 -2.53
C LYS A 45 11.60 -15.31 -1.57
N ASP A 46 12.82 -15.07 -2.05
CA ASP A 46 14.09 -15.23 -1.35
C ASP A 46 14.63 -13.92 -0.75
N ALA A 47 13.86 -12.83 -0.84
CA ALA A 47 14.24 -11.55 -0.22
C ALA A 47 14.31 -11.68 1.31
N MET A 48 15.31 -11.04 1.90
CA MET A 48 15.45 -10.91 3.35
C MET A 48 15.44 -9.42 3.76
N PRO A 49 14.52 -9.02 4.64
CA PRO A 49 13.42 -9.79 5.18
C PRO A 49 12.38 -10.18 4.10
N ARG A 50 11.71 -11.31 4.30
CA ARG A 50 10.58 -11.70 3.46
C ARG A 50 9.48 -10.66 3.57
N ARG A 51 8.75 -10.41 2.49
CA ARG A 51 7.66 -9.42 2.46
C ARG A 51 6.34 -10.02 2.01
N ILE A 52 5.27 -9.43 2.54
CA ILE A 52 3.91 -9.58 2.04
C ILE A 52 3.55 -8.27 1.34
N ALA A 53 3.21 -8.34 0.06
CA ALA A 53 2.78 -7.20 -0.73
C ALA A 53 1.37 -7.46 -1.29
N LEU A 54 0.45 -6.54 -1.01
CA LEU A 54 -0.95 -6.59 -1.43
C LEU A 54 -1.30 -5.39 -2.28
N VAL A 55 -2.22 -5.56 -3.23
CA VAL A 55 -2.87 -4.49 -3.97
C VAL A 55 -4.39 -4.55 -3.79
N VAL A 56 -5.02 -3.40 -3.92
CA VAL A 56 -6.47 -3.28 -4.05
C VAL A 56 -6.80 -2.93 -5.48
N GLU A 57 -7.63 -3.73 -6.11
CA GLU A 57 -8.21 -3.47 -7.43
C GLU A 57 -9.65 -2.99 -7.29
N ASP A 58 -10.05 -2.09 -8.18
CA ASP A 58 -11.44 -1.77 -8.43
C ASP A 58 -11.79 -2.25 -9.85
N SER A 59 -12.77 -3.16 -9.94
CA SER A 59 -13.31 -3.69 -11.20
C SER A 59 -14.55 -2.94 -11.69
N GLY A 60 -14.99 -1.88 -10.98
CA GLY A 60 -16.13 -1.06 -11.36
C GLY A 60 -15.96 -0.38 -12.72
N GLU A 61 -17.05 -0.31 -13.50
CA GLU A 61 -17.05 0.43 -14.77
C GLU A 61 -17.01 1.94 -14.49
N GLY A 62 -16.00 2.64 -15.03
CA GLY A 62 -15.98 4.10 -15.04
C GLY A 62 -14.74 4.83 -14.54
N HIS A 63 -13.64 4.14 -14.28
CA HIS A 63 -12.40 4.83 -13.96
C HIS A 63 -11.77 5.43 -15.20
N ALA A 64 -11.73 6.77 -15.25
CA ALA A 64 -10.88 7.45 -16.21
C ALA A 64 -9.41 7.06 -15.94
N PRO A 65 -8.62 6.74 -16.98
CA PRO A 65 -7.19 6.55 -16.77
C PRO A 65 -6.62 7.81 -16.11
N LEU A 66 -5.85 7.65 -15.02
CA LEU A 66 -5.11 8.77 -14.45
C LEU A 66 -4.15 9.27 -15.53
N VAL A 67 -4.50 10.37 -16.17
CA VAL A 67 -3.55 11.13 -16.98
C VAL A 67 -2.65 11.83 -15.97
N VAL A 68 -1.49 11.27 -15.75
CA VAL A 68 -0.47 11.91 -14.92
C VAL A 68 0.48 12.61 -15.88
N ASP A 69 0.30 13.90 -16.04
CA ASP A 69 1.27 14.77 -16.73
C ASP A 69 2.45 14.97 -15.76
N TRP A 70 3.46 14.06 -15.84
CA TRP A 70 4.64 14.27 -15.03
C TRP A 70 5.86 13.48 -15.51
N LYS A 71 7.03 14.09 -15.34
CA LYS A 71 8.33 13.58 -15.72
C LYS A 71 9.01 12.93 -14.52
N ALA A 72 8.83 11.60 -14.33
CA ALA A 72 9.67 10.84 -13.42
C ALA A 72 11.06 10.63 -14.04
N PRO A 73 12.15 10.77 -13.26
CA PRO A 73 13.49 10.59 -13.80
C PRO A 73 13.79 9.19 -14.35
N ASP A 74 12.99 8.18 -14.00
CA ASP A 74 13.19 6.78 -14.40
C ASP A 74 12.00 6.20 -15.20
N PHE A 75 11.12 7.05 -15.75
CA PHE A 75 10.01 6.58 -16.56
C PHE A 75 10.48 6.35 -18.01
N VAL A 76 10.77 5.11 -18.35
CA VAL A 76 10.84 4.67 -19.75
C VAL A 76 9.40 4.32 -20.15
N GLU A 77 8.86 5.07 -21.10
CA GLU A 77 7.59 4.72 -21.77
C GLU A 77 7.75 3.34 -22.41
N THR A 78 7.31 2.30 -21.70
CA THR A 78 7.13 1.00 -22.32
C THR A 78 5.80 1.09 -23.08
N GLU A 79 5.89 1.00 -24.40
CA GLU A 79 4.74 0.95 -25.31
C GLU A 79 3.66 0.03 -24.73
N ARG A 80 2.41 0.50 -24.79
CA ARG A 80 1.21 -0.26 -24.43
C ARG A 80 1.33 -1.65 -25.07
N SER A 81 1.61 -2.66 -24.27
CA SER A 81 1.41 -4.03 -24.68
C SER A 81 -0.08 -4.20 -24.96
N THR A 82 -0.42 -4.27 -26.22
CA THR A 82 -1.75 -4.64 -26.71
C THR A 82 -2.09 -5.99 -26.10
N THR A 83 -3.16 -6.02 -25.33
CA THR A 83 -3.74 -7.19 -24.67
C THR A 83 -3.81 -8.39 -25.59
N ALA A 84 -3.17 -9.47 -25.19
CA ALA A 84 -3.52 -10.80 -25.69
C ALA A 84 -4.96 -11.14 -25.22
N GLU A 85 -5.79 -11.52 -26.18
CA GLU A 85 -7.17 -11.97 -25.94
C GLU A 85 -7.16 -13.17 -24.99
N GLY A 86 -7.81 -13.04 -23.82
CA GLY A 86 -8.06 -14.16 -22.92
C GLY A 86 -7.83 -13.93 -21.42
N GLU A 87 -7.28 -12.81 -20.98
CA GLU A 87 -7.13 -12.53 -19.54
C GLU A 87 -8.40 -11.89 -18.98
N ALA A 88 -8.90 -12.45 -17.85
CA ALA A 88 -9.98 -11.85 -17.09
C ALA A 88 -9.68 -10.36 -16.87
N LYS A 89 -10.68 -9.47 -17.10
CA LYS A 89 -10.54 -8.02 -16.92
C LYS A 89 -9.90 -7.75 -15.54
N SER A 90 -8.60 -7.47 -15.53
CA SER A 90 -7.91 -7.03 -14.32
C SER A 90 -8.46 -5.65 -13.96
N GLY A 91 -8.94 -5.50 -12.72
CA GLY A 91 -9.39 -4.21 -12.20
C GLY A 91 -8.25 -3.20 -12.14
N LEU A 92 -8.59 -1.93 -12.02
CA LEU A 92 -7.60 -0.87 -11.84
C LEU A 92 -7.03 -0.92 -10.42
N VAL A 93 -5.71 -1.06 -10.26
CA VAL A 93 -5.07 -0.95 -8.94
C VAL A 93 -5.24 0.47 -8.39
N VAL A 94 -5.88 0.59 -7.23
CA VAL A 94 -6.22 1.85 -6.55
C VAL A 94 -5.52 2.04 -5.21
N GLY A 95 -4.80 1.03 -4.74
CA GLY A 95 -4.02 1.11 -3.51
C GLY A 95 -3.13 -0.12 -3.32
N PHE A 96 -2.20 -0.03 -2.39
CA PHE A 96 -1.31 -1.14 -2.06
C PHE A 96 -0.79 -1.03 -0.62
N ALA A 97 -0.30 -2.15 -0.08
CA ALA A 97 0.41 -2.23 1.18
C ALA A 97 1.54 -3.24 1.11
N ILE A 98 2.63 -2.99 1.82
CA ILE A 98 3.78 -3.89 1.92
C ILE A 98 4.18 -3.98 3.39
N ALA A 99 4.36 -5.20 3.88
CA ALA A 99 4.88 -5.49 5.20
C ALA A 99 6.08 -6.42 5.13
N SER A 100 7.12 -6.14 5.92
CA SER A 100 8.26 -7.03 6.13
C SER A 100 7.99 -8.00 7.27
N LEU A 101 8.49 -9.23 7.15
CA LEU A 101 8.28 -10.31 8.11
C LEU A 101 9.58 -10.57 8.88
N VAL A 102 9.52 -10.40 10.19
CA VAL A 102 10.56 -10.79 11.15
C VAL A 102 9.88 -11.51 12.32
N PRO A 103 9.37 -12.75 12.09
CA PRO A 103 8.58 -13.44 13.09
C PRO A 103 9.28 -13.50 14.45
N PRO A 104 8.56 -13.30 15.56
CA PRO A 104 7.09 -13.23 15.67
C PRO A 104 6.46 -11.88 15.30
N GLN A 105 7.24 -10.93 14.80
CA GLN A 105 6.79 -9.59 14.44
C GLN A 105 6.76 -9.37 12.93
N ALA A 106 6.01 -8.35 12.50
CA ALA A 106 6.07 -7.79 11.16
C ALA A 106 5.99 -6.27 11.23
N GLU A 107 6.56 -5.59 10.24
CA GLU A 107 6.48 -4.14 10.11
C GLU A 107 5.75 -3.76 8.82
N LEU A 108 4.68 -2.98 8.94
CA LEU A 108 4.02 -2.37 7.80
C LEU A 108 4.91 -1.24 7.26
N GLU A 109 5.67 -1.51 6.21
CA GLU A 109 6.61 -0.54 5.63
C GLU A 109 5.91 0.57 4.85
N THR A 110 4.75 0.27 4.24
CA THR A 110 3.98 1.27 3.48
C THR A 110 2.54 0.81 3.26
N ILE A 111 1.62 1.78 3.27
CA ILE A 111 0.25 1.65 2.78
C ILE A 111 -0.15 2.94 2.06
N VAL A 112 -0.62 2.82 0.84
CA VAL A 112 -1.00 3.97 0.02
C VAL A 112 -2.30 3.68 -0.73
N ILE A 113 -3.24 4.63 -0.67
CA ILE A 113 -4.46 4.63 -1.47
C ILE A 113 -4.42 5.83 -2.41
N ALA A 114 -4.77 5.62 -3.67
CA ALA A 114 -4.88 6.67 -4.67
C ALA A 114 -5.80 7.80 -4.19
N ALA A 115 -5.44 9.05 -4.50
CA ALA A 115 -6.10 10.23 -3.93
C ALA A 115 -7.61 10.23 -4.17
N ALA A 116 -8.04 9.87 -5.39
CA ALA A 116 -9.45 9.83 -5.78
C ALA A 116 -10.26 8.79 -4.99
N GLU A 117 -9.59 7.72 -4.52
CA GLU A 117 -10.24 6.57 -3.91
C GLU A 117 -10.15 6.57 -2.38
N GLN A 118 -9.62 7.63 -1.80
CA GLN A 118 -9.59 7.78 -0.35
C GLN A 118 -10.99 8.04 0.23
N ARG A 119 -11.19 7.68 1.50
CA ARG A 119 -12.45 7.86 2.25
C ARG A 119 -13.58 6.91 1.88
N HIS A 120 -13.32 5.92 1.04
CA HIS A 120 -14.27 4.86 0.67
C HIS A 120 -14.07 3.55 1.47
N GLY A 121 -13.31 3.58 2.57
CA GLY A 121 -13.04 2.39 3.39
C GLY A 121 -11.96 1.45 2.84
N ILE A 122 -11.39 1.75 1.68
CA ILE A 122 -10.40 0.90 0.99
C ILE A 122 -9.18 0.63 1.87
N GLY A 123 -8.65 1.65 2.54
CA GLY A 123 -7.50 1.48 3.44
C GLY A 123 -7.78 0.50 4.58
N ARG A 124 -9.00 0.51 5.12
CA ARG A 124 -9.42 -0.45 6.16
C ARG A 124 -9.46 -1.87 5.61
N GLN A 125 -10.05 -2.10 4.44
CA GLN A 125 -10.12 -3.43 3.82
C GLN A 125 -8.71 -3.97 3.54
N LEU A 126 -7.82 -3.13 3.00
CA LEU A 126 -6.43 -3.50 2.73
C LEU A 126 -5.67 -3.86 4.01
N MET A 127 -5.87 -3.10 5.10
CA MET A 127 -5.26 -3.39 6.41
C MET A 127 -5.81 -4.67 7.03
N THR A 128 -7.12 -4.93 6.91
CA THR A 128 -7.73 -6.18 7.38
C THR A 128 -7.13 -7.38 6.64
N ALA A 129 -7.06 -7.32 5.31
CA ALA A 129 -6.44 -8.39 4.52
C ALA A 129 -4.94 -8.57 4.87
N MET A 130 -4.22 -7.48 5.13
CA MET A 130 -2.82 -7.56 5.56
C MET A 130 -2.70 -8.27 6.91
N ALA A 131 -3.54 -7.93 7.90
CA ALA A 131 -3.54 -8.59 9.20
C ALA A 131 -3.83 -10.09 9.10
N GLU A 132 -4.77 -10.50 8.25
CA GLU A 132 -5.08 -11.92 7.97
C GLU A 132 -3.86 -12.65 7.38
N GLU A 133 -3.19 -12.04 6.41
CA GLU A 133 -1.99 -12.60 5.78
C GLU A 133 -0.79 -12.70 6.74
N LEU A 134 -0.65 -11.73 7.65
CA LEU A 134 0.37 -11.74 8.69
C LEU A 134 0.09 -12.83 9.73
N SER A 135 -1.15 -12.97 10.19
CA SER A 135 -1.57 -14.05 11.10
C SER A 135 -1.30 -15.42 10.47
N ALA A 136 -1.66 -15.60 9.18
CA ALA A 136 -1.38 -16.84 8.44
C ALA A 136 0.12 -17.12 8.30
N ALA A 137 0.98 -16.10 8.39
CA ALA A 137 2.44 -16.22 8.38
C ALA A 137 3.06 -16.42 9.79
N ALA A 138 2.25 -16.73 10.81
CA ALA A 138 2.65 -16.91 12.20
C ALA A 138 3.25 -15.63 12.84
N VAL A 139 2.80 -14.48 12.41
CA VAL A 139 3.09 -13.20 13.05
C VAL A 139 2.09 -12.98 14.18
N SER A 140 2.59 -12.67 15.38
CA SER A 140 1.75 -12.39 16.55
C SER A 140 1.62 -10.90 16.85
N GLU A 141 2.48 -10.06 16.27
CA GLU A 141 2.46 -8.61 16.45
C GLU A 141 2.84 -7.88 15.14
N ALA A 142 2.01 -6.94 14.73
CA ALA A 142 2.31 -6.04 13.63
C ALA A 142 2.66 -4.64 14.18
N LEU A 143 3.69 -4.03 13.60
CA LEU A 143 4.18 -2.70 13.92
C LEU A 143 4.04 -1.78 12.71
N LEU A 144 3.87 -0.49 12.94
CA LEU A 144 3.96 0.55 11.91
C LEU A 144 4.47 1.86 12.51
N GLU A 145 5.02 2.70 11.65
CA GLU A 145 5.40 4.07 11.97
C GLU A 145 4.57 5.03 11.12
N VAL A 146 4.05 6.06 11.76
CA VAL A 146 3.22 7.07 11.11
C VAL A 146 3.59 8.46 11.59
N ARG A 147 3.60 9.44 10.67
CA ARG A 147 3.84 10.85 11.03
C ARG A 147 2.89 11.30 12.13
N ALA A 148 3.39 11.98 13.15
CA ALA A 148 2.59 12.48 14.26
C ALA A 148 1.48 13.43 13.78
N SER A 149 1.71 14.20 12.69
CA SER A 149 0.71 15.08 12.08
C SER A 149 -0.35 14.35 11.25
N ASN A 150 -0.18 13.05 10.96
CA ASN A 150 -1.13 12.29 10.15
C ASN A 150 -2.32 11.78 10.98
N GLU A 151 -3.07 12.73 11.57
CA GLU A 151 -4.23 12.44 12.43
C GLU A 151 -5.26 11.51 11.77
N ARG A 152 -5.38 11.60 10.43
CA ARG A 152 -6.30 10.74 9.68
C ARG A 152 -5.87 9.27 9.73
N ALA A 153 -4.60 8.99 9.50
CA ALA A 153 -4.08 7.62 9.56
C ALA A 153 -4.12 7.11 11.00
N LEU A 154 -3.69 7.92 11.96
CA LEU A 154 -3.76 7.60 13.40
C LEU A 154 -5.18 7.22 13.82
N GLY A 155 -6.19 8.04 13.47
CA GLY A 155 -7.59 7.75 13.76
C GLY A 155 -8.08 6.45 13.09
N CYS A 156 -7.66 6.19 11.86
CA CYS A 156 -7.97 4.94 11.16
C CYS A 156 -7.38 3.75 11.90
N TYR A 157 -6.09 3.78 12.22
CA TYR A 157 -5.41 2.69 12.92
C TYR A 157 -6.01 2.42 14.30
N ARG A 158 -6.22 3.46 15.12
CA ARG A 158 -6.88 3.32 16.43
C ARG A 158 -8.26 2.65 16.30
N SER A 159 -9.05 3.02 15.28
CA SER A 159 -10.37 2.42 15.03
C SER A 159 -10.33 0.95 14.59
N MET A 160 -9.14 0.44 14.25
CA MET A 160 -8.86 -0.96 13.87
C MET A 160 -8.14 -1.74 14.98
N GLY A 161 -8.04 -1.18 16.18
CA GLY A 161 -7.42 -1.85 17.33
C GLY A 161 -5.92 -1.64 17.48
N TRP A 162 -5.31 -0.83 16.61
CA TRP A 162 -3.92 -0.43 16.81
C TRP A 162 -3.80 0.51 18.00
N HIS A 163 -2.75 0.35 18.80
CA HIS A 163 -2.44 1.22 19.92
C HIS A 163 -1.04 1.81 19.80
N GLU A 164 -0.83 2.95 20.43
CA GLU A 164 0.47 3.61 20.44
C GLU A 164 1.44 2.83 21.34
N ALA A 165 2.56 2.41 20.78
CA ALA A 165 3.62 1.67 21.45
C ALA A 165 4.84 2.55 21.77
N GLY A 166 4.92 3.75 21.22
CA GLY A 166 6.03 4.67 21.44
C GLY A 166 6.08 5.81 20.44
N MET A 167 7.17 6.56 20.50
CA MET A 167 7.46 7.68 19.60
C MET A 167 8.94 7.68 19.23
N ARG A 168 9.24 7.98 17.98
CA ARG A 168 10.62 8.19 17.48
C ARG A 168 10.80 9.67 17.14
N PRO A 169 11.52 10.45 17.97
CA PRO A 169 11.74 11.87 17.68
C PRO A 169 12.53 12.08 16.41
N ARG A 170 12.12 13.08 15.61
CA ARG A 170 12.78 13.50 14.36
C ARG A 170 13.04 12.37 13.38
N TYR A 171 12.13 11.43 13.30
CA TYR A 171 12.26 10.24 12.43
C TYR A 171 12.18 10.57 10.95
N TYR A 172 11.27 11.48 10.58
CA TYR A 172 11.13 11.98 9.22
C TYR A 172 11.97 13.22 9.01
N ALA A 173 12.71 13.28 7.90
CA ALA A 173 13.62 14.39 7.60
C ALA A 173 12.93 15.55 6.86
N GLU A 174 11.94 15.26 6.00
CA GLU A 174 11.31 16.26 5.12
C GLU A 174 9.78 16.15 5.14
N PRO A 175 9.08 17.09 5.80
CA PRO A 175 9.60 17.96 6.86
C PRO A 175 10.10 17.14 8.04
N GLU A 176 10.99 17.73 8.87
CA GLU A 176 11.42 17.09 10.12
C GLU A 176 10.21 16.90 11.02
N GLU A 177 9.98 15.67 11.46
CA GLU A 177 8.79 15.31 12.23
C GLU A 177 8.98 14.00 12.99
N ASP A 178 8.32 13.86 14.13
CA ASP A 178 8.30 12.65 14.92
C ASP A 178 7.43 11.56 14.25
N ALA A 179 7.76 10.31 14.49
CA ALA A 179 6.91 9.18 14.17
C ALA A 179 6.24 8.63 15.44
N VAL A 180 4.95 8.39 15.36
CA VAL A 180 4.23 7.56 16.32
C VAL A 180 4.42 6.11 15.92
N LEU A 181 4.96 5.30 16.83
CA LEU A 181 5.03 3.84 16.68
C LEU A 181 3.71 3.25 17.16
N MET A 182 3.07 2.47 16.31
CA MET A 182 1.83 1.77 16.64
C MET A 182 2.00 0.27 16.54
N SER A 183 1.30 -0.48 17.38
CA SER A 183 1.32 -1.93 17.40
C SER A 183 -0.10 -2.50 17.40
N LEU A 184 -0.23 -3.69 16.79
CA LEU A 184 -1.46 -4.49 16.74
C LEU A 184 -1.10 -5.93 17.11
N ALA A 185 -1.71 -6.46 18.16
CA ALA A 185 -1.66 -7.89 18.43
C ALA A 185 -2.50 -8.66 17.40
N LEU A 186 -1.90 -9.68 16.81
CA LEU A 186 -2.53 -10.59 15.85
C LEU A 186 -2.81 -11.90 16.56
N GLY A 187 -4.06 -12.29 16.65
CA GLY A 187 -4.50 -13.53 17.30
C GLY A 187 -4.58 -14.69 16.34
#